data_2c9c00b2f35c3728800cc8b574b49686
#
_entry.id   2c9c00b2f35c3728800cc8b574b49686
#
_cell.length_a   1.000
_cell.length_b   1.000
_cell.length_c   1.000
_cell.angle_alpha   90.00
_cell.angle_beta   90.00
_cell.angle_gamma   90.00
#
_symmetry.space_group_name_H-M   'P 1'
#
loop_
_entity.id
_entity.type
_entity.pdbx_description
1 polymer ?
#
loop_
_entity_poly.entity_id
_entity_poly.type
_entity_poly.pdbx_seq_one_letter_code
_entity_poly.pdbx_strand_id
1 'polypeptide(L)'
;MVIYRSATFDDVEKLHKLLNDYAAEGLMLPRSRNSIYENLRDYVVAVENNHVIGCGALHFVWDRLAEIRSLAVDPERKTQGIGRKMVELLEAEGIE
;
A
#
# COMPACT_ATOMS: atom_id res chain seq x y z
N MET A 1 9.52 -5.63 14.97
CA MET A 1 8.05 -5.66 14.98
C MET A 1 7.50 -4.82 13.84
N VAL A 2 6.57 -5.36 13.11
CA VAL A 2 5.93 -4.63 12.00
C VAL A 2 4.71 -3.88 12.53
N ILE A 3 4.62 -2.60 12.20
CA ILE A 3 3.49 -1.75 12.56
C ILE A 3 2.70 -1.45 11.30
N TYR A 4 1.38 -1.59 11.37
CA TYR A 4 0.46 -1.28 10.28
C TYR A 4 -0.30 0.00 10.63
N ARG A 5 -0.25 0.98 9.76
CA ARG A 5 -0.92 2.27 10.00
C ARG A 5 -1.30 2.94 8.70
N SER A 6 -2.13 3.97 8.81
CA SER A 6 -2.45 4.81 7.65
C SER A 6 -1.20 5.56 7.18
N ALA A 7 -1.11 5.77 5.89
CA ALA A 7 0.00 6.51 5.30
C ALA A 7 -0.08 7.99 5.63
N THR A 8 1.07 8.64 5.75
CA THR A 8 1.18 10.08 5.97
C THR A 8 1.97 10.72 4.84
N PHE A 9 2.03 12.05 4.81
CA PHE A 9 2.82 12.76 3.80
C PHE A 9 4.27 12.31 3.77
N ASP A 10 4.83 12.01 4.93
CA ASP A 10 6.23 11.58 5.03
C ASP A 10 6.49 10.23 4.37
N ASP A 11 5.45 9.45 4.12
CA ASP A 11 5.59 8.13 3.49
C ASP A 11 5.60 8.18 1.97
N VAL A 12 5.24 9.33 1.35
CA VAL A 12 5.01 9.40 -0.09
C VAL A 12 6.23 8.99 -0.91
N GLU A 13 7.42 9.46 -0.56
CA GLU A 13 8.63 9.11 -1.30
C GLU A 13 8.93 7.62 -1.23
N LYS A 14 8.71 7.01 -0.07
CA LYS A 14 8.93 5.57 0.12
C LYS A 14 7.89 4.75 -0.62
N LEU A 15 6.63 5.20 -0.61
CA LEU A 15 5.57 4.58 -1.40
C LEU A 15 5.87 4.66 -2.89
N HIS A 16 6.29 5.83 -3.34
CA HIS A 16 6.64 6.05 -4.74
C HIS A 16 7.74 5.09 -5.19
N LYS A 17 8.77 4.94 -4.37
CA LYS A 17 9.86 4.04 -4.69
C LYS A 17 9.39 2.58 -4.73
N LEU A 18 8.68 2.13 -3.71
CA LEU A 18 8.24 0.74 -3.62
C LEU A 18 7.33 0.38 -4.80
N LEU A 19 6.34 1.21 -5.10
CA LEU A 19 5.40 0.94 -6.17
C LEU A 19 6.05 0.97 -7.53
N ASN A 20 6.96 1.91 -7.76
CA ASN A 20 7.61 2.02 -9.07
C ASN A 20 8.72 1.01 -9.28
N ASP A 21 9.32 0.47 -8.22
CA ASP A 21 10.20 -0.68 -8.33
C ASP A 21 9.44 -1.89 -8.88
N TYR A 22 8.22 -2.12 -8.39
CA TYR A 22 7.35 -3.18 -8.94
C TYR A 22 6.92 -2.87 -10.38
N ALA A 23 6.64 -1.61 -10.67
CA ALA A 23 6.26 -1.21 -12.03
C ALA A 23 7.40 -1.44 -13.02
N ALA A 24 8.64 -1.19 -12.60
CA ALA A 24 9.82 -1.42 -13.44
C ALA A 24 9.98 -2.89 -13.80
N GLU A 25 9.48 -3.79 -12.97
CA GLU A 25 9.49 -5.23 -13.25
C GLU A 25 8.25 -5.69 -14.02
N GLY A 26 7.36 -4.78 -14.38
CA GLY A 26 6.14 -5.11 -15.12
C GLY A 26 5.04 -5.72 -14.28
N LEU A 27 5.15 -5.65 -12.96
CA LEU A 27 4.21 -6.29 -12.04
C LEU A 27 3.02 -5.40 -11.68
N MET A 28 3.10 -4.11 -11.97
CA MET A 28 2.00 -3.18 -11.79
C MET A 28 2.24 -1.92 -12.62
N LEU A 29 1.22 -1.06 -12.72
CA LEU A 29 1.35 0.22 -13.40
C LEU A 29 2.11 1.21 -12.52
N PRO A 30 2.95 2.07 -13.11
CA PRO A 30 3.65 3.09 -12.33
C PRO A 30 2.68 4.11 -11.73
N ARG A 31 3.08 4.68 -10.61
CA ARG A 31 2.31 5.72 -9.92
C ARG A 31 3.16 6.99 -9.81
N SER A 32 2.57 8.12 -10.15
CA SER A 32 3.22 9.40 -9.94
C SER A 32 3.09 9.84 -8.48
N ARG A 33 3.97 10.74 -8.05
CA ARG A 33 3.85 11.32 -6.71
C ARG A 33 2.52 12.02 -6.52
N ASN A 34 2.05 12.74 -7.53
CA ASN A 34 0.73 13.40 -7.45
C ASN A 34 -0.39 12.41 -7.21
N SER A 35 -0.37 11.28 -7.92
CA SER A 35 -1.37 10.24 -7.72
C SER A 35 -1.37 9.72 -6.28
N ILE A 36 -0.18 9.51 -5.73
CA ILE A 36 -0.05 9.05 -4.34
C ILE A 36 -0.58 10.11 -3.36
N TYR A 37 -0.23 11.38 -3.57
CA TYR A 37 -0.74 12.47 -2.72
C TYR A 37 -2.26 12.59 -2.79
N GLU A 38 -2.83 12.52 -3.98
CA GLU A 38 -4.27 12.65 -4.16
C GLU A 38 -5.05 11.52 -3.49
N ASN A 39 -4.46 10.34 -3.42
CA ASN A 39 -5.11 9.15 -2.89
C ASN A 39 -4.52 8.70 -1.55
N LEU A 40 -3.78 9.57 -0.89
CA LEU A 40 -3.01 9.21 0.29
C LEU A 40 -3.86 8.56 1.39
N ARG A 41 -5.08 9.02 1.58
CA ARG A 41 -5.99 8.49 2.60
C ARG A 41 -6.39 7.04 2.36
N ASP A 42 -6.24 6.56 1.13
CA ASP A 42 -6.58 5.18 0.80
C ASP A 42 -5.48 4.20 1.21
N TYR A 43 -4.27 4.71 1.46
CA TYR A 43 -3.10 3.86 1.70
C TYR A 43 -2.91 3.48 3.14
N VAL A 44 -2.59 2.20 3.33
CA VAL A 44 -2.09 1.65 4.59
C VAL A 44 -0.66 1.20 4.33
N VAL A 45 0.21 1.42 5.29
CA VAL A 45 1.61 1.01 5.19
C VAL A 45 1.97 0.04 6.31
N ALA A 46 2.90 -0.86 5.99
CA ALA A 46 3.55 -1.73 6.96
C ALA A 46 4.95 -1.17 7.18
N VAL A 47 5.29 -0.89 8.42
CA VAL A 47 6.54 -0.21 8.77
C VAL A 47 7.31 -1.01 9.81
N GLU A 48 8.61 -1.15 9.60
CA GLU A 48 9.50 -1.76 10.57
C GLU A 48 10.79 -0.94 10.64
N ASN A 49 11.16 -0.53 11.85
CA ASN A 49 12.35 0.31 12.08
C ASN A 49 12.37 1.56 11.19
N ASN A 50 11.22 2.23 11.09
CA ASN A 50 11.02 3.44 10.27
C ASN A 50 11.16 3.20 8.75
N HIS A 51 11.18 1.95 8.32
CA HIS A 51 11.18 1.62 6.89
C HIS A 51 9.81 1.14 6.46
N VAL A 52 9.29 1.68 5.36
CA VAL A 52 8.07 1.17 4.76
C VAL A 52 8.42 -0.10 3.99
N ILE A 53 7.92 -1.22 4.49
CA ILE A 53 8.20 -2.53 3.91
C ILE A 53 7.01 -3.11 3.14
N GLY A 54 5.88 -2.44 3.19
CA GLY A 54 4.71 -2.85 2.42
C GLY A 54 3.67 -1.74 2.38
N CYS A 55 2.79 -1.82 1.40
CA CYS A 55 1.68 -0.89 1.28
C CYS A 55 0.50 -1.54 0.56
N GLY A 56 -0.65 -0.92 0.70
CA GLY A 56 -1.84 -1.27 -0.05
C GLY A 56 -2.84 -0.14 0.04
N ALA A 57 -3.73 -0.06 -0.92
CA ALA A 57 -4.75 0.97 -0.95
C ALA A 57 -6.12 0.36 -1.17
N LEU A 58 -7.11 0.90 -0.48
CA LEU A 58 -8.51 0.57 -0.70
C LEU A 58 -9.16 1.76 -1.40
N HIS A 59 -9.65 1.54 -2.60
CA HIS A 59 -10.29 2.58 -3.39
C HIS A 59 -11.75 2.26 -3.61
N PHE A 60 -12.64 3.16 -3.21
CA PHE A 60 -14.07 2.99 -3.43
C PHE A 60 -14.43 3.48 -4.84
N VAL A 61 -14.91 2.57 -5.66
CA VAL A 61 -15.27 2.85 -7.05
C VAL A 61 -16.73 3.27 -7.13
N TRP A 62 -17.54 2.64 -6.31
CA TRP A 62 -19.00 2.81 -6.25
C TRP A 62 -19.47 2.72 -4.82
N ASP A 63 -20.75 2.98 -4.67
CA ASP A 63 -21.46 2.90 -3.42
C ASP A 63 -21.09 1.72 -2.54
N ARG A 64 -20.97 0.53 -3.10
CA ARG A 64 -20.63 -0.68 -2.36
C ARG A 64 -19.51 -1.49 -2.98
N LEU A 65 -18.79 -0.87 -3.91
CA LEU A 65 -17.70 -1.54 -4.60
C LEU A 65 -16.39 -0.86 -4.29
N ALA A 66 -15.51 -1.62 -3.68
CA ALA A 66 -14.16 -1.15 -3.38
C ALA A 66 -13.16 -2.13 -3.99
N GLU A 67 -12.01 -1.64 -4.39
CA GLU A 67 -10.95 -2.51 -4.87
C GLU A 67 -9.65 -2.22 -4.15
N ILE A 68 -8.89 -3.29 -3.91
CA ILE A 68 -7.57 -3.19 -3.32
C ILE A 68 -6.59 -2.92 -4.46
N ARG A 69 -5.88 -1.81 -4.36
CA ARG A 69 -4.90 -1.37 -5.36
C ARG A 69 -3.53 -1.23 -4.76
N SER A 70 -2.52 -1.29 -5.62
CA SER A 70 -1.15 -0.95 -5.24
C SER A 70 -0.63 -1.77 -4.05
N LEU A 71 -1.06 -3.03 -3.96
CA LEU A 71 -0.57 -3.92 -2.92
C LEU A 71 0.85 -4.35 -3.26
N ALA A 72 1.79 -3.96 -2.44
CA ALA A 72 3.20 -4.27 -2.66
C ALA A 72 3.90 -4.52 -1.33
N VAL A 73 4.80 -5.48 -1.33
CA VAL A 73 5.63 -5.81 -0.16
C VAL A 73 7.08 -5.86 -0.63
N ASP A 74 8.00 -5.35 0.20
CA ASP A 74 9.42 -5.44 -0.07
C ASP A 74 9.75 -6.89 -0.44
N PRO A 75 10.41 -7.14 -1.58
CA PRO A 75 10.70 -8.51 -2.02
C PRO A 75 11.43 -9.36 -0.97
N GLU A 76 12.22 -8.76 -0.12
CA GLU A 76 12.93 -9.46 0.93
C GLU A 76 12.01 -9.92 2.06
N ARG A 77 10.76 -9.43 2.09
CA ARG A 77 9.80 -9.68 3.15
C ARG A 77 8.56 -10.45 2.70
N LYS A 78 8.54 -10.95 1.45
CA LYS A 78 7.34 -11.56 0.87
C LYS A 78 6.81 -12.77 1.62
N THR A 79 7.66 -13.52 2.28
CA THR A 79 7.25 -14.76 2.94
C THR A 79 6.83 -14.59 4.39
N GLN A 80 6.71 -13.36 4.86
CA GLN A 80 6.43 -13.06 6.26
C GLN A 80 4.96 -12.76 6.57
N GLY A 81 4.07 -12.95 5.60
CA GLY A 81 2.63 -12.75 5.80
C GLY A 81 2.20 -11.28 5.82
N ILE A 82 3.07 -10.35 5.43
CA ILE A 82 2.76 -8.91 5.43
C ILE A 82 1.65 -8.59 4.46
N GLY A 83 1.72 -9.13 3.23
CA GLY A 83 0.69 -8.89 2.22
C GLY A 83 -0.67 -9.38 2.67
N ARG A 84 -0.73 -10.57 3.26
CA ARG A 84 -1.97 -11.14 3.78
C ARG A 84 -2.57 -10.23 4.87
N LYS A 85 -1.74 -9.79 5.80
CA LYS A 85 -2.20 -8.91 6.88
C LYS A 85 -2.76 -7.60 6.34
N MET A 86 -2.12 -7.03 5.33
CA MET A 86 -2.59 -5.80 4.71
C MET A 86 -3.93 -5.99 4.02
N VAL A 87 -4.11 -7.11 3.30
CA VAL A 87 -5.40 -7.42 2.68
C VAL A 87 -6.50 -7.53 3.73
N GLU A 88 -6.23 -8.23 4.82
CA GLU A 88 -7.19 -8.36 5.92
C GLU A 88 -7.59 -7.01 6.50
N LEU A 89 -6.63 -6.11 6.70
CA LEU A 89 -6.91 -4.77 7.23
C LEU A 89 -7.74 -3.94 6.26
N LEU A 90 -7.41 -3.99 4.97
CA LEU A 90 -8.15 -3.25 3.95
C LEU A 90 -9.56 -3.80 3.76
N GLU A 91 -9.74 -5.12 3.83
CA GLU A 91 -11.05 -5.71 3.75
C GLU A 91 -11.92 -5.30 4.95
N ALA A 92 -11.33 -5.22 6.13
CA ALA A 92 -12.06 -4.79 7.32
C ALA A 92 -12.56 -3.35 7.18
N GLU A 93 -11.77 -2.46 6.58
CA GLU A 93 -12.20 -1.10 6.26
C GLU A 93 -13.34 -1.09 5.26
N GLY A 94 -13.28 -1.97 4.25
CA GLY A 94 -14.26 -2.02 3.19
C GLY A 94 -15.62 -2.53 3.61
N ILE A 95 -15.70 -3.24 4.73
CA ILE A 95 -16.97 -3.78 5.23
C ILE A 95 -17.82 -2.69 5.89
N GLU A 96 -17.19 -1.67 6.39
CA GLU A 96 -17.91 -0.55 6.97
C GLU A 96 -18.54 0.31 5.89
#